data_5a76319ddb54ebe0e8410937304cb640
#
_entry.id   5a76319ddb54ebe0e8410937304cb640
#
_cell.length_a   1.000
_cell.length_b   1.000
_cell.length_c   1.000
_cell.angle_alpha   90.00
_cell.angle_beta   90.00
_cell.angle_gamma   90.00
#
_symmetry.space_group_name_H-M   'P 1'
#
loop_
_entity.id
_entity.type
_entity.pdbx_description
1 polymer ?
#
loop_
_entity_poly.entity_id
_entity_poly.type
_entity_poly.pdbx_seq_one_letter_code
_entity_poly.pdbx_strand_id
1 'polypeptide(L)'
;YNCNPLSRLDYFEKREWQELLPLRIVHLTQTPLAGAPTHLSGVLNKYTRHRSTSVLRREFSPHSACGNLRWAYEHVNPSAEALRGLLADADVVHLHQRPDPVVAQTPALIQFHAEPAGYRPGQTHAGFNDRKLVIAQYHPRFYTDARIVPNLIDIWDDALRPGDKPKDRVIIFFSWASERKGGWGDKGSSETRQILERIKARFGDRVEIVVMNNRPYRECLEAKRPAHVCIDECVTGSYHLQSLEGCSVGAATFNAIDAQTAAFLREITGTSEHPFIKTSLARLFDDLCHYIEHPDELAQRGKTAREWMERYWDPRVLVRRFARAYYDVLLLGKIRPFPAPAEPPPVTANGSASAPDQPHARRVAAAPRWAAPVRTAPFRAD
;
A
#
# COMPACT_ATOMS: atom_id res chain seq x y z
N TYR A 1 29.73 -25.30 -19.73
CA TYR A 1 29.45 -23.98 -20.33
C TYR A 1 29.51 -22.95 -19.23
N ASN A 2 30.66 -22.23 -19.11
CA ASN A 2 30.83 -21.09 -18.22
C ASN A 2 30.13 -19.87 -18.86
N CYS A 3 28.83 -19.73 -18.68
CA CYS A 3 28.12 -18.50 -19.05
C CYS A 3 28.42 -17.47 -17.98
N ASN A 4 29.11 -16.39 -18.35
CA ASN A 4 29.33 -15.22 -17.48
C ASN A 4 27.95 -14.71 -16.96
N PRO A 5 27.74 -14.62 -15.65
CA PRO A 5 26.49 -14.10 -15.09
C PRO A 5 26.10 -12.70 -15.63
N LEU A 6 27.09 -11.85 -15.96
CA LEU A 6 26.87 -10.52 -16.50
C LEU A 6 26.28 -10.54 -17.93
N SER A 7 26.67 -11.52 -18.78
CA SER A 7 26.08 -11.67 -20.11
C SER A 7 24.63 -12.15 -20.08
N ARG A 8 24.23 -12.87 -19.02
CA ARG A 8 22.82 -13.20 -18.77
C ARG A 8 22.01 -11.97 -18.34
N LEU A 9 22.60 -11.06 -17.57
CA LEU A 9 21.94 -9.83 -17.12
C LEU A 9 21.64 -8.87 -18.28
N ASP A 10 22.61 -8.66 -19.19
CA ASP A 10 22.39 -7.86 -20.42
C ASP A 10 21.30 -8.47 -21.31
N TYR A 11 21.20 -9.79 -21.32
CA TYR A 11 20.16 -10.51 -22.02
C TYR A 11 18.79 -10.27 -21.39
N PHE A 12 18.70 -10.25 -20.05
CA PHE A 12 17.46 -9.98 -19.29
C PHE A 12 17.03 -8.52 -19.33
N GLU A 13 17.94 -7.58 -19.55
CA GLU A 13 17.60 -6.16 -19.73
C GLU A 13 17.07 -5.85 -21.14
N LYS A 14 17.44 -6.64 -22.14
CA LYS A 14 17.06 -6.46 -23.55
C LYS A 14 15.78 -7.20 -23.96
N ARG A 15 15.37 -8.22 -23.20
CA ARG A 15 14.13 -8.97 -23.47
C ARG A 15 13.00 -8.52 -22.56
N GLU A 16 11.79 -8.60 -23.08
CA GLU A 16 10.62 -8.41 -22.24
C GLU A 16 10.66 -9.42 -21.09
N TRP A 17 10.53 -8.96 -19.87
CA TRP A 17 10.60 -9.77 -18.63
C TRP A 17 9.65 -10.98 -18.64
N GLN A 18 8.61 -10.97 -19.48
CA GLN A 18 7.67 -12.08 -19.69
C GLN A 18 8.33 -13.33 -20.29
N GLU A 19 9.49 -13.18 -20.92
CA GLU A 19 10.26 -14.29 -21.52
C GLU A 19 11.21 -14.98 -20.52
N LEU A 20 11.33 -14.44 -19.30
CA LEU A 20 12.19 -15.01 -18.27
C LEU A 20 11.63 -16.34 -17.75
N LEU A 21 12.52 -17.21 -17.25
CA LEU A 21 12.15 -18.49 -16.66
C LEU A 21 11.15 -18.28 -15.50
N PRO A 22 10.01 -19.00 -15.49
CA PRO A 22 9.08 -18.89 -14.39
C PRO A 22 9.75 -19.33 -13.08
N LEU A 23 9.53 -18.54 -12.01
CA LEU A 23 10.03 -18.83 -10.68
C LEU A 23 8.90 -19.33 -9.78
N ARG A 24 9.24 -20.19 -8.82
CA ARG A 24 8.38 -20.54 -7.69
C ARG A 24 8.76 -19.68 -6.50
N ILE A 25 7.82 -18.86 -6.04
CA ILE A 25 8.03 -17.83 -5.02
C ILE A 25 7.16 -18.17 -3.82
N VAL A 26 7.75 -18.24 -2.64
CA VAL A 26 7.01 -18.41 -1.39
C VAL A 26 7.05 -17.12 -0.59
N HIS A 27 5.90 -16.48 -0.41
CA HIS A 27 5.72 -15.34 0.49
C HIS A 27 5.49 -15.84 1.91
N LEU A 28 6.39 -15.53 2.82
CA LEU A 28 6.36 -16.01 4.20
C LEU A 28 6.21 -14.85 5.17
N THR A 29 5.17 -14.89 6.01
CA THR A 29 4.90 -13.87 7.03
C THR A 29 4.43 -14.47 8.36
N GLN A 30 4.70 -13.76 9.45
CA GLN A 30 4.22 -14.12 10.79
C GLN A 30 2.92 -13.39 11.16
N THR A 31 2.54 -12.35 10.42
CA THR A 31 1.33 -11.55 10.64
C THR A 31 0.66 -11.25 9.31
N PRO A 32 -0.66 -11.01 9.26
CA PRO A 32 -1.38 -10.80 8.01
C PRO A 32 -0.96 -9.56 7.21
N LEU A 33 -0.34 -8.56 7.81
CA LEU A 33 0.16 -7.34 7.14
C LEU A 33 -0.85 -6.70 6.17
N ALA A 34 -2.11 -6.58 6.60
CA ALA A 34 -3.22 -6.09 5.78
C ALA A 34 -3.32 -6.80 4.41
N GLY A 35 -2.98 -8.10 4.34
CA GLY A 35 -3.07 -8.90 3.12
C GLY A 35 -2.00 -8.59 2.05
N ALA A 36 -1.04 -7.71 2.30
CA ALA A 36 -0.04 -7.34 1.30
C ALA A 36 0.68 -8.55 0.66
N PRO A 37 1.08 -9.61 1.40
CA PRO A 37 1.65 -10.81 0.79
C PRO A 37 0.70 -11.53 -0.15
N THR A 38 -0.60 -11.61 0.19
CA THR A 38 -1.61 -12.30 -0.64
C THR A 38 -1.93 -11.50 -1.90
N HIS A 39 -2.01 -10.16 -1.81
CA HIS A 39 -2.19 -9.28 -2.97
C HIS A 39 -1.03 -9.42 -3.95
N LEU A 40 0.20 -9.38 -3.46
CA LEU A 40 1.38 -9.53 -4.30
C LEU A 40 1.43 -10.93 -4.94
N SER A 41 1.15 -11.99 -4.18
CA SER A 41 1.07 -13.37 -4.69
C SER A 41 0.00 -13.48 -5.78
N GLY A 42 -1.19 -12.93 -5.56
CA GLY A 42 -2.27 -12.93 -6.55
C GLY A 42 -1.90 -12.19 -7.84
N VAL A 43 -1.26 -11.03 -7.73
CA VAL A 43 -0.79 -10.23 -8.88
C VAL A 43 0.30 -10.98 -9.66
N LEU A 44 1.26 -11.61 -8.97
CA LEU A 44 2.29 -12.43 -9.61
C LEU A 44 1.67 -13.59 -10.40
N ASN A 45 0.76 -14.34 -9.78
CA ASN A 45 0.09 -15.47 -10.42
C ASN A 45 -0.79 -15.06 -11.61
N LYS A 46 -1.42 -13.88 -11.54
CA LYS A 46 -2.35 -13.42 -12.58
C LYS A 46 -1.64 -12.77 -13.77
N TYR A 47 -0.57 -12.01 -13.54
CA TYR A 47 0.04 -11.16 -14.55
C TYR A 47 1.45 -11.57 -14.96
N THR A 48 1.97 -12.65 -14.40
CA THR A 48 3.29 -13.19 -14.75
C THR A 48 3.23 -14.69 -15.00
N ARG A 49 4.34 -15.26 -15.43
CA ARG A 49 4.49 -16.72 -15.55
C ARG A 49 4.98 -17.37 -14.25
N HIS A 50 5.27 -16.57 -13.21
CA HIS A 50 5.70 -17.07 -11.92
C HIS A 50 4.56 -17.83 -11.23
N ARG A 51 4.94 -18.75 -10.35
CA ARG A 51 4.05 -19.40 -9.39
C ARG A 51 4.37 -18.89 -8.01
N SER A 52 3.41 -18.27 -7.39
CA SER A 52 3.57 -17.60 -6.12
C SER A 52 2.57 -18.15 -5.11
N THR A 53 3.03 -18.43 -3.91
CA THR A 53 2.24 -18.99 -2.81
C THR A 53 2.42 -18.16 -1.56
N SER A 54 1.33 -17.85 -0.86
CA SER A 54 1.34 -17.06 0.37
C SER A 54 1.13 -17.92 1.61
N VAL A 55 2.05 -17.78 2.58
CA VAL A 55 2.09 -18.57 3.82
C VAL A 55 2.06 -17.66 5.03
N LEU A 56 1.03 -17.83 5.87
CA LEU A 56 0.92 -17.20 7.18
C LEU A 56 1.37 -18.21 8.24
N ARG A 57 2.46 -17.92 8.94
CA ARG A 57 3.12 -18.81 9.92
C ARG A 57 2.33 -19.00 11.21
N ARG A 58 1.31 -18.23 11.42
CA ARG A 58 0.56 -18.20 12.66
C ARG A 58 -0.93 -18.08 12.39
N GLU A 59 -1.70 -18.87 13.08
CA GLU A 59 -3.15 -18.72 13.12
C GLU A 59 -3.54 -17.55 14.03
N PHE A 60 -4.58 -16.84 13.66
CA PHE A 60 -5.16 -15.75 14.44
C PHE A 60 -6.59 -16.09 14.80
N SER A 61 -6.97 -15.82 16.07
CA SER A 61 -8.36 -15.97 16.48
C SER A 61 -9.30 -15.21 15.54
N PRO A 62 -10.41 -15.82 15.07
CA PRO A 62 -11.42 -15.12 14.28
C PRO A 62 -11.99 -13.86 14.95
N HIS A 63 -11.89 -13.77 16.27
CA HIS A 63 -12.34 -12.62 17.05
C HIS A 63 -11.28 -11.51 17.19
N SER A 64 -10.05 -11.77 16.76
CA SER A 64 -9.02 -10.73 16.70
C SER A 64 -9.18 -9.86 15.45
N ALA A 65 -8.73 -8.61 15.50
CA ALA A 65 -8.71 -7.73 14.34
C ALA A 65 -7.98 -8.37 13.13
N CYS A 66 -6.92 -9.16 13.37
CA CYS A 66 -6.19 -9.85 12.32
C CYS A 66 -6.94 -11.05 11.73
N GLY A 67 -7.64 -11.84 12.58
CA GLY A 67 -8.36 -13.06 12.13
C GLY A 67 -9.68 -12.72 11.45
N ASN A 68 -10.38 -11.68 11.90
CA ASN A 68 -11.68 -11.30 11.34
C ASN A 68 -11.59 -10.72 9.91
N LEU A 69 -10.46 -10.14 9.54
CA LEU A 69 -10.24 -9.61 8.19
C LEU A 69 -10.19 -10.68 7.09
N ARG A 70 -10.00 -11.96 7.46
CA ARG A 70 -10.04 -13.13 6.56
C ARG A 70 -9.25 -12.94 5.27
N TRP A 71 -7.99 -12.53 5.42
CA TRP A 71 -7.07 -12.44 4.30
C TRP A 71 -6.86 -13.83 3.66
N ALA A 72 -6.92 -13.90 2.35
CA ALA A 72 -6.88 -15.16 1.59
C ALA A 72 -5.45 -15.73 1.48
N TYR A 73 -4.85 -16.14 2.60
CA TYR A 73 -3.60 -16.90 2.57
C TYR A 73 -3.86 -18.34 2.11
N GLU A 74 -3.01 -18.84 1.22
CA GLU A 74 -3.12 -20.20 0.71
C GLU A 74 -2.78 -21.24 1.79
N HIS A 75 -1.81 -20.92 2.64
CA HIS A 75 -1.43 -21.77 3.77
C HIS A 75 -1.42 -20.94 5.05
N VAL A 76 -2.17 -21.40 6.04
CA VAL A 76 -2.22 -20.80 7.38
C VAL A 76 -1.71 -21.84 8.38
N ASN A 77 -0.68 -21.46 9.17
CA ASN A 77 -0.05 -22.29 10.19
C ASN A 77 0.29 -23.70 9.70
N PRO A 78 1.00 -23.85 8.57
CA PRO A 78 1.34 -25.18 8.06
C PRO A 78 2.25 -25.94 9.05
N SER A 79 2.18 -27.27 9.03
CA SER A 79 3.13 -28.10 9.78
C SER A 79 4.57 -27.82 9.35
N ALA A 80 5.54 -28.15 10.21
CA ALA A 80 6.95 -27.97 9.89
C ALA A 80 7.37 -28.78 8.64
N GLU A 81 6.77 -29.94 8.42
CA GLU A 81 7.02 -30.78 7.25
C GLU A 81 6.45 -30.14 5.98
N ALA A 82 5.17 -29.73 6.01
CA ALA A 82 4.53 -29.06 4.87
C ALA A 82 5.29 -27.77 4.49
N LEU A 83 5.73 -26.98 5.48
CA LEU A 83 6.53 -25.80 5.23
C LEU A 83 7.88 -26.13 4.59
N ARG A 84 8.59 -27.17 5.10
CA ARG A 84 9.86 -27.60 4.49
C ARG A 84 9.65 -28.03 3.03
N GLY A 85 8.56 -28.75 2.73
CA GLY A 85 8.22 -29.10 1.35
C GLY A 85 8.03 -27.89 0.45
N LEU A 86 7.24 -26.89 0.90
CA LEU A 86 7.04 -25.64 0.15
C LEU A 86 8.36 -24.90 -0.10
N LEU A 87 9.24 -24.83 0.89
CA LEU A 87 10.53 -24.13 0.79
C LEU A 87 11.55 -24.89 -0.05
N ALA A 88 11.55 -26.22 -0.02
CA ALA A 88 12.42 -27.05 -0.86
C ALA A 88 12.13 -26.87 -2.35
N ASP A 89 10.89 -26.59 -2.68
CA ASP A 89 10.43 -26.34 -4.05
C ASP A 89 10.56 -24.87 -4.48
N ALA A 90 10.85 -23.94 -3.58
CA ALA A 90 10.93 -22.53 -3.87
C ALA A 90 12.27 -22.13 -4.53
N ASP A 91 12.20 -21.35 -5.60
CA ASP A 91 13.38 -20.70 -6.18
C ASP A 91 13.80 -19.48 -5.35
N VAL A 92 12.81 -18.74 -4.79
CA VAL A 92 13.03 -17.55 -3.94
C VAL A 92 11.99 -17.51 -2.83
N VAL A 93 12.44 -17.16 -1.63
CA VAL A 93 11.55 -16.88 -0.50
C VAL A 93 11.48 -15.36 -0.26
N HIS A 94 10.25 -14.83 -0.24
CA HIS A 94 9.97 -13.45 0.07
C HIS A 94 9.46 -13.34 1.52
N LEU A 95 10.34 -12.93 2.41
CA LEU A 95 10.00 -12.68 3.81
C LEU A 95 9.32 -11.33 3.97
N HIS A 96 8.28 -11.29 4.79
CA HIS A 96 7.57 -10.05 5.08
C HIS A 96 7.75 -9.66 6.55
N GLN A 97 8.32 -8.49 6.77
CA GLN A 97 8.55 -7.78 8.02
C GLN A 97 9.62 -8.40 8.92
N ARG A 98 9.73 -9.72 9.01
CA ARG A 98 10.66 -10.38 9.94
C ARG A 98 11.45 -11.50 9.24
N PRO A 99 12.74 -11.66 9.57
CA PRO A 99 13.48 -12.85 9.20
C PRO A 99 12.84 -14.10 9.78
N ASP A 100 12.98 -15.21 9.09
CA ASP A 100 12.60 -16.54 9.59
C ASP A 100 13.79 -17.48 9.40
N PRO A 101 14.32 -18.11 10.47
CA PRO A 101 15.48 -18.99 10.38
C PRO A 101 15.26 -20.22 9.49
N VAL A 102 14.00 -20.57 9.20
CA VAL A 102 13.66 -21.70 8.34
C VAL A 102 14.19 -21.54 6.90
N VAL A 103 14.51 -20.31 6.47
CA VAL A 103 14.97 -20.02 5.10
C VAL A 103 16.50 -19.95 4.95
N ALA A 104 17.28 -20.48 5.89
CA ALA A 104 18.74 -20.32 5.92
C ALA A 104 19.47 -20.77 4.65
N GLN A 105 18.90 -21.71 3.86
CA GLN A 105 19.53 -22.25 2.66
C GLN A 105 18.86 -21.84 1.34
N THR A 106 17.72 -21.19 1.38
CA THR A 106 16.97 -20.77 0.19
C THR A 106 17.29 -19.31 -0.15
N PRO A 107 17.51 -18.93 -1.41
CA PRO A 107 17.60 -17.53 -1.81
C PRO A 107 16.42 -16.75 -1.28
N ALA A 108 16.67 -15.70 -0.48
CA ALA A 108 15.62 -14.97 0.17
C ALA A 108 15.87 -13.45 0.17
N LEU A 109 14.79 -12.70 0.11
CA LEU A 109 14.74 -11.26 0.34
C LEU A 109 13.72 -10.94 1.44
N ILE A 110 13.81 -9.73 2.01
CA ILE A 110 12.88 -9.27 3.04
C ILE A 110 12.24 -7.95 2.64
N GLN A 111 10.92 -7.83 2.87
CA GLN A 111 10.15 -6.61 2.63
C GLN A 111 9.55 -6.08 3.94
N PHE A 112 9.71 -4.78 4.16
CA PHE A 112 9.20 -4.10 5.34
C PHE A 112 7.87 -3.40 5.06
N HIS A 113 6.93 -3.54 6.01
CA HIS A 113 5.55 -3.04 5.93
C HIS A 113 5.11 -2.26 7.17
N ALA A 114 5.93 -2.22 8.20
CA ALA A 114 5.60 -1.59 9.48
C ALA A 114 6.82 -0.89 10.08
N GLU A 115 6.59 -0.08 11.10
CA GLU A 115 7.67 0.57 11.85
C GLU A 115 8.65 -0.46 12.44
N PRO A 116 9.94 -0.16 12.44
CA PRO A 116 10.95 -1.05 12.96
C PRO A 116 11.03 -0.95 14.48
N ALA A 117 10.83 -2.05 15.18
CA ALA A 117 11.27 -2.12 16.57
C ALA A 117 12.80 -2.22 16.59
N GLY A 118 13.47 -1.06 16.72
CA GLY A 118 14.92 -0.99 16.87
C GLY A 118 15.74 -1.26 15.61
N TYR A 119 15.16 -1.07 14.40
CA TYR A 119 15.91 -1.20 13.16
C TYR A 119 17.03 -0.17 13.05
N ARG A 120 18.18 -0.64 12.58
CA ARG A 120 19.33 0.21 12.23
C ARG A 120 19.88 -0.24 10.89
N PRO A 121 19.98 0.65 9.89
CA PRO A 121 20.55 0.33 8.59
C PRO A 121 21.92 -0.32 8.72
N GLY A 122 22.15 -1.39 7.96
CA GLY A 122 23.42 -2.13 7.95
C GLY A 122 23.71 -3.02 9.18
N GLN A 123 22.99 -2.86 10.29
CA GLN A 123 23.20 -3.64 11.52
C GLN A 123 22.09 -4.67 11.75
N THR A 124 20.84 -4.24 11.62
CA THR A 124 19.70 -5.12 11.80
C THR A 124 19.41 -5.87 10.50
N HIS A 125 19.14 -7.16 10.60
CA HIS A 125 18.94 -8.03 9.43
C HIS A 125 20.18 -8.13 8.53
N ALA A 126 21.38 -8.17 9.12
CA ALA A 126 22.66 -8.20 8.40
C ALA A 126 22.75 -9.30 7.33
N GLY A 127 22.09 -10.45 7.53
CA GLY A 127 21.98 -11.50 6.51
C GLY A 127 21.20 -11.11 5.24
N PHE A 128 20.58 -9.90 5.21
CA PHE A 128 19.81 -9.39 4.08
C PHE A 128 20.32 -8.04 3.55
N ASN A 129 21.57 -7.65 3.83
CA ASN A 129 22.08 -6.30 3.57
C ASN A 129 21.64 -5.72 2.21
N ASP A 130 21.93 -6.38 1.12
CA ASP A 130 21.56 -5.91 -0.22
C ASP A 130 20.27 -6.55 -0.76
N ARG A 131 19.43 -7.14 0.13
CA ARG A 131 18.22 -7.89 -0.24
C ARG A 131 16.97 -7.40 0.49
N LYS A 132 16.90 -6.08 0.72
CA LYS A 132 15.82 -5.43 1.46
C LYS A 132 14.91 -4.64 0.53
N LEU A 133 13.61 -4.83 0.71
CA LEU A 133 12.54 -4.04 0.10
C LEU A 133 11.75 -3.30 1.19
N VAL A 134 11.12 -2.20 0.82
CA VAL A 134 10.20 -1.45 1.69
C VAL A 134 9.06 -0.88 0.85
N ILE A 135 7.83 -0.92 1.36
CA ILE A 135 6.69 -0.36 0.65
C ILE A 135 6.75 1.17 0.58
N ALA A 136 6.35 1.73 -0.57
CA ALA A 136 6.34 3.16 -0.87
C ALA A 136 5.25 3.93 -0.10
N GLN A 137 5.27 3.85 1.22
CA GLN A 137 4.35 4.54 2.13
C GLN A 137 5.16 5.33 3.17
N TYR A 138 4.78 5.26 4.42
CA TYR A 138 5.50 5.94 5.52
C TYR A 138 6.90 5.36 5.79
N HIS A 139 7.10 4.08 5.53
CA HIS A 139 8.17 3.25 6.07
C HIS A 139 9.57 3.47 5.47
N PRO A 140 9.76 3.94 4.22
CA PRO A 140 11.10 4.18 3.68
C PRO A 140 11.93 5.18 4.50
N ARG A 141 11.30 6.03 5.32
CA ARG A 141 12.01 6.95 6.25
C ARG A 141 12.85 6.22 7.30
N PHE A 142 12.52 4.96 7.61
CA PHE A 142 13.23 4.14 8.58
C PHE A 142 14.16 3.14 7.93
N TYR A 143 13.85 2.68 6.72
CA TYR A 143 14.57 1.63 6.00
C TYR A 143 15.31 2.21 4.80
N THR A 144 16.23 3.15 5.09
CA THR A 144 16.95 3.92 4.05
C THR A 144 17.91 3.08 3.20
N ASP A 145 18.22 1.86 3.62
CA ASP A 145 19.02 0.88 2.92
C ASP A 145 18.19 -0.17 2.14
N ALA A 146 16.86 -0.03 2.15
CA ALA A 146 15.96 -0.89 1.40
C ALA A 146 15.52 -0.25 0.06
N ARG A 147 15.22 -1.08 -0.95
CA ARG A 147 14.66 -0.61 -2.22
C ARG A 147 13.16 -0.41 -2.09
N ILE A 148 12.67 0.72 -2.59
CA ILE A 148 11.26 1.10 -2.51
C ILE A 148 10.45 0.34 -3.55
N VAL A 149 9.36 -0.31 -3.10
CA VAL A 149 8.42 -1.05 -3.94
C VAL A 149 6.97 -0.62 -3.66
N PRO A 150 6.04 -0.79 -4.63
CA PRO A 150 4.63 -0.46 -4.41
C PRO A 150 3.98 -1.44 -3.43
N ASN A 151 2.95 -0.99 -2.71
CA ASN A 151 1.98 -1.88 -2.07
C ASN A 151 0.93 -2.27 -3.12
N LEU A 152 1.15 -3.40 -3.80
CA LEU A 152 0.33 -3.79 -4.96
C LEU A 152 -1.08 -4.22 -4.56
N ILE A 153 -2.04 -3.74 -5.34
CA ILE A 153 -3.41 -4.24 -5.40
C ILE A 153 -3.77 -4.49 -6.87
N ASP A 154 -4.69 -5.40 -7.11
CA ASP A 154 -5.19 -5.65 -8.47
C ASP A 154 -6.35 -4.71 -8.79
N ILE A 155 -6.05 -3.53 -9.30
CA ILE A 155 -7.05 -2.51 -9.68
C ILE A 155 -8.02 -2.99 -10.79
N TRP A 156 -7.73 -4.14 -11.40
CA TRP A 156 -8.55 -4.77 -12.43
C TRP A 156 -9.45 -5.88 -11.88
N ASP A 157 -9.36 -6.18 -10.58
CA ASP A 157 -10.30 -7.04 -9.87
C ASP A 157 -11.69 -6.38 -9.85
N ASP A 158 -12.74 -7.16 -10.07
CA ASP A 158 -14.12 -6.65 -10.13
C ASP A 158 -14.55 -5.96 -8.82
N ALA A 159 -14.03 -6.39 -7.68
CA ALA A 159 -14.28 -5.75 -6.38
C ALA A 159 -13.64 -4.36 -6.24
N LEU A 160 -12.63 -4.06 -7.06
CA LEU A 160 -11.91 -2.78 -7.09
C LEU A 160 -12.27 -1.92 -8.31
N ARG A 161 -13.25 -2.32 -9.11
CA ARG A 161 -13.81 -1.48 -10.17
C ARG A 161 -14.86 -0.51 -9.61
N PRO A 162 -14.98 0.67 -10.22
CA PRO A 162 -16.07 1.59 -9.88
C PRO A 162 -17.43 0.88 -9.92
N GLY A 163 -18.23 1.09 -8.88
CA GLY A 163 -19.64 0.68 -8.85
C GLY A 163 -20.57 1.84 -9.23
N ASP A 164 -21.87 1.53 -9.33
CA ASP A 164 -22.88 2.55 -9.49
C ASP A 164 -22.96 3.43 -8.23
N LYS A 165 -22.88 4.73 -8.43
CA LYS A 165 -22.98 5.72 -7.35
C LYS A 165 -24.36 6.37 -7.39
N PRO A 166 -25.12 6.41 -6.27
CA PRO A 166 -26.42 7.09 -6.22
C PRO A 166 -26.25 8.58 -6.48
N LYS A 167 -27.25 9.18 -7.15
CA LYS A 167 -27.23 10.61 -7.49
C LYS A 167 -27.98 11.48 -6.47
N ASP A 168 -28.77 10.86 -5.63
CA ASP A 168 -29.63 11.51 -4.64
C ASP A 168 -28.90 11.84 -3.32
N ARG A 169 -27.77 11.19 -3.08
CA ARG A 169 -26.98 11.38 -1.86
C ARG A 169 -25.49 11.10 -2.08
N VAL A 170 -24.67 11.63 -1.19
CA VAL A 170 -23.22 11.37 -1.15
C VAL A 170 -22.94 10.25 -0.13
N ILE A 171 -22.36 9.14 -0.60
CA ILE A 171 -21.90 8.05 0.28
C ILE A 171 -20.45 8.32 0.69
N ILE A 172 -20.20 8.40 2.00
CA ILE A 172 -18.87 8.55 2.60
C ILE A 172 -18.50 7.25 3.28
N PHE A 173 -17.43 6.62 2.83
CA PHE A 173 -16.88 5.40 3.43
C PHE A 173 -15.69 5.72 4.31
N PHE A 174 -15.69 5.16 5.53
CA PHE A 174 -14.58 5.20 6.46
C PHE A 174 -14.42 3.86 7.17
N SER A 175 -13.18 3.35 7.26
CA SER A 175 -12.90 2.17 8.06
C SER A 175 -11.57 2.31 8.81
N TRP A 176 -11.46 1.63 9.94
CA TRP A 176 -10.21 1.57 10.72
C TRP A 176 -10.00 0.17 11.29
N ALA A 177 -8.73 -0.21 11.45
CA ALA A 177 -8.39 -1.53 12.00
C ALA A 177 -8.07 -1.49 13.50
N SER A 178 -7.68 -0.33 14.05
CA SER A 178 -7.21 -0.20 15.42
C SER A 178 -7.37 1.22 15.94
N GLU A 179 -7.65 1.37 17.24
CA GLU A 179 -7.72 2.67 17.94
C GLU A 179 -6.47 2.88 18.80
N ARG A 180 -5.31 2.44 18.35
CA ARG A 180 -4.06 2.68 19.06
C ARG A 180 -3.75 4.17 19.09
N LYS A 181 -3.40 4.69 20.27
CA LYS A 181 -2.96 6.08 20.41
C LYS A 181 -1.45 6.17 20.35
N GLY A 182 -0.97 7.22 19.70
CA GLY A 182 0.45 7.54 19.52
C GLY A 182 1.15 6.77 18.41
N GLY A 183 2.15 7.40 17.79
CA GLY A 183 2.94 6.84 16.69
C GLY A 183 2.12 6.50 15.45
N TRP A 184 2.60 5.56 14.68
CA TRP A 184 1.95 5.07 13.46
C TRP A 184 0.54 4.48 13.68
N GLY A 185 0.23 4.03 14.88
CA GLY A 185 -1.07 3.45 15.22
C GLY A 185 -2.17 4.48 15.45
N ASP A 186 -1.82 5.74 15.68
CA ASP A 186 -2.76 6.83 15.93
C ASP A 186 -3.19 7.47 14.60
N LYS A 187 -4.30 7.02 14.08
CA LYS A 187 -4.84 7.47 12.79
C LYS A 187 -6.00 8.46 12.91
N GLY A 188 -6.26 8.97 14.10
CA GLY A 188 -7.35 9.91 14.35
C GLY A 188 -8.74 9.30 14.10
N SER A 189 -8.90 8.00 14.35
CA SER A 189 -10.16 7.30 14.04
C SER A 189 -11.34 7.82 14.87
N SER A 190 -11.10 8.17 16.15
CA SER A 190 -12.11 8.74 17.03
C SER A 190 -12.57 10.12 16.55
N GLU A 191 -11.61 10.97 16.24
CA GLU A 191 -11.81 12.33 15.76
C GLU A 191 -12.51 12.34 14.41
N THR A 192 -12.11 11.45 13.51
CA THR A 192 -12.77 11.29 12.19
C THR A 192 -14.23 10.89 12.35
N ARG A 193 -14.56 9.97 13.26
CA ARG A 193 -15.97 9.61 13.54
C ARG A 193 -16.78 10.78 14.04
N GLN A 194 -16.26 11.57 14.98
CA GLN A 194 -16.91 12.79 15.46
C GLN A 194 -17.16 13.81 14.34
N ILE A 195 -16.20 13.96 13.43
CA ILE A 195 -16.37 14.81 12.25
C ILE A 195 -17.49 14.27 11.37
N LEU A 196 -17.56 12.96 11.12
CA LEU A 196 -18.62 12.34 10.32
C LEU A 196 -19.99 12.50 10.95
N GLU A 197 -20.12 12.41 12.27
CA GLU A 197 -21.36 12.70 13.01
C GLU A 197 -21.82 14.14 12.77
N ARG A 198 -20.91 15.12 12.82
CA ARG A 198 -21.20 16.52 12.50
C ARG A 198 -21.61 16.72 11.04
N ILE A 199 -21.00 16.00 10.09
CA ILE A 199 -21.39 16.01 8.69
C ILE A 199 -22.82 15.48 8.53
N LYS A 200 -23.15 14.34 9.17
CA LYS A 200 -24.51 13.79 9.14
C LYS A 200 -25.55 14.75 9.75
N ALA A 201 -25.21 15.39 10.85
CA ALA A 201 -26.08 16.38 11.47
C ALA A 201 -26.33 17.62 10.57
N ARG A 202 -25.33 18.05 9.80
CA ARG A 202 -25.44 19.20 8.88
C ARG A 202 -26.22 18.88 7.61
N PHE A 203 -25.98 17.72 6.99
CA PHE A 203 -26.49 17.43 5.65
C PHE A 203 -27.66 16.46 5.64
N GLY A 204 -28.00 15.83 6.76
CA GLY A 204 -29.15 14.91 6.87
C GLY A 204 -29.12 13.78 5.85
N ASP A 205 -30.22 13.60 5.11
CA ASP A 205 -30.37 12.52 4.15
C ASP A 205 -29.58 12.73 2.85
N ARG A 206 -29.03 13.91 2.63
CA ARG A 206 -28.10 14.13 1.52
C ARG A 206 -26.79 13.37 1.67
N VAL A 207 -26.51 12.79 2.85
CA VAL A 207 -25.29 12.05 3.14
C VAL A 207 -25.60 10.72 3.80
N GLU A 208 -25.05 9.67 3.25
CA GLU A 208 -24.96 8.34 3.86
C GLU A 208 -23.53 8.09 4.35
N ILE A 209 -23.38 7.75 5.63
CA ILE A 209 -22.08 7.48 6.24
C ILE A 209 -21.96 5.98 6.49
N VAL A 210 -21.03 5.33 5.81
CA VAL A 210 -20.71 3.92 5.95
C VAL A 210 -19.42 3.80 6.76
N VAL A 211 -19.58 3.40 8.01
CA VAL A 211 -18.45 3.22 8.94
C VAL A 211 -18.25 1.74 9.21
N MET A 212 -17.05 1.22 8.96
CA MET A 212 -16.72 -0.19 9.17
C MET A 212 -15.52 -0.36 10.09
N ASN A 213 -15.65 -1.30 11.02
CA ASN A 213 -14.54 -1.70 11.88
C ASN A 213 -14.54 -3.22 12.03
N ASN A 214 -13.37 -3.81 11.95
CA ASN A 214 -13.15 -5.23 12.18
C ASN A 214 -14.12 -6.14 11.39
N ARG A 215 -14.32 -5.82 10.11
CA ARG A 215 -15.16 -6.58 9.18
C ARG A 215 -14.30 -7.34 8.16
N PRO A 216 -14.80 -8.45 7.59
CA PRO A 216 -14.12 -9.16 6.53
C PRO A 216 -13.72 -8.21 5.39
N TYR A 217 -12.52 -8.40 4.86
CA TYR A 217 -11.95 -7.54 3.82
C TYR A 217 -12.88 -7.37 2.60
N ARG A 218 -13.49 -8.47 2.15
CA ARG A 218 -14.40 -8.46 1.00
C ARG A 218 -15.64 -7.61 1.24
N GLU A 219 -16.22 -7.67 2.43
CA GLU A 219 -17.34 -6.82 2.81
C GLU A 219 -16.96 -5.33 2.79
N CYS A 220 -15.74 -5.01 3.21
CA CYS A 220 -15.22 -3.63 3.14
C CYS A 220 -15.07 -3.15 1.69
N LEU A 221 -14.64 -4.01 0.77
CA LEU A 221 -14.55 -3.66 -0.65
C LEU A 221 -15.94 -3.45 -1.26
N GLU A 222 -16.89 -4.35 -0.98
CA GLU A 222 -18.26 -4.25 -1.46
C GLU A 222 -18.94 -2.95 -1.00
N ALA A 223 -18.77 -2.59 0.28
CA ALA A 223 -19.30 -1.34 0.84
C ALA A 223 -18.61 -0.08 0.28
N LYS A 224 -17.36 -0.19 -0.15
CA LYS A 224 -16.57 0.91 -0.71
C LYS A 224 -16.94 1.24 -2.15
N ARG A 225 -17.36 0.25 -2.94
CA ARG A 225 -17.64 0.43 -4.38
C ARG A 225 -18.64 1.54 -4.71
N PRO A 226 -19.77 1.71 -4.01
CA PRO A 226 -20.71 2.80 -4.26
C PRO A 226 -20.28 4.13 -3.64
N ALA A 227 -19.19 4.19 -2.88
CA ALA A 227 -18.80 5.40 -2.16
C ALA A 227 -18.33 6.51 -3.11
N HIS A 228 -18.79 7.74 -2.85
CA HIS A 228 -18.31 8.96 -3.51
C HIS A 228 -17.02 9.46 -2.88
N VAL A 229 -16.93 9.31 -1.55
CA VAL A 229 -15.81 9.71 -0.71
C VAL A 229 -15.26 8.49 0.02
N CYS A 230 -13.94 8.38 0.05
CA CYS A 230 -13.23 7.43 0.90
C CYS A 230 -12.26 8.19 1.81
N ILE A 231 -12.34 7.97 3.12
CA ILE A 231 -11.40 8.57 4.07
C ILE A 231 -10.46 7.46 4.55
N ASP A 232 -9.15 7.63 4.35
CA ASP A 232 -8.14 6.71 4.87
C ASP A 232 -7.76 7.13 6.30
N GLU A 233 -6.85 8.11 6.44
CA GLU A 233 -6.46 8.66 7.72
C GLU A 233 -5.95 10.10 7.54
N CYS A 234 -6.00 10.89 8.61
CA CYS A 234 -5.73 12.33 8.52
C CYS A 234 -4.61 12.79 9.47
N VAL A 235 -3.71 11.89 9.90
CA VAL A 235 -2.73 12.12 10.99
C VAL A 235 -1.30 11.77 10.61
N THR A 236 -1.04 10.55 10.09
CA THR A 236 0.32 9.99 10.03
C THR A 236 1.17 10.51 8.88
N GLY A 237 0.61 11.27 7.97
CA GLY A 237 1.33 11.79 6.81
C GLY A 237 1.53 10.77 5.70
N SER A 238 0.70 9.73 5.65
CA SER A 238 0.81 8.66 4.68
C SER A 238 -0.48 8.40 3.89
N TYR A 239 -0.42 7.43 3.01
CA TYR A 239 -1.55 6.74 2.42
C TYR A 239 -1.43 5.25 2.73
N HIS A 240 -2.53 4.53 2.74
CA HIS A 240 -2.57 3.11 3.01
C HIS A 240 -3.25 2.33 1.88
N LEU A 241 -3.41 1.03 2.08
CA LEU A 241 -4.18 0.16 1.19
C LEU A 241 -5.58 0.75 0.92
N GLN A 242 -6.24 1.26 1.96
CA GLN A 242 -7.55 1.89 1.87
C GLN A 242 -7.60 3.09 0.91
N SER A 243 -6.54 3.92 0.87
CA SER A 243 -6.44 5.01 -0.10
C SER A 243 -6.39 4.49 -1.54
N LEU A 244 -5.58 3.45 -1.79
CA LEU A 244 -5.45 2.84 -3.12
C LEU A 244 -6.75 2.20 -3.58
N GLU A 245 -7.45 1.50 -2.67
CA GLU A 245 -8.76 0.91 -2.93
C GLU A 245 -9.82 1.97 -3.21
N GLY A 246 -9.86 3.05 -2.42
CA GLY A 246 -10.77 4.18 -2.63
C GLY A 246 -10.59 4.81 -4.01
N CYS A 247 -9.34 5.10 -4.40
CA CYS A 247 -9.04 5.60 -5.74
C CYS A 247 -9.42 4.60 -6.83
N SER A 248 -9.23 3.30 -6.59
CA SER A 248 -9.55 2.25 -7.57
C SER A 248 -11.05 2.16 -7.86
N VAL A 249 -11.90 2.30 -6.86
CA VAL A 249 -13.37 2.35 -7.05
C VAL A 249 -13.87 3.74 -7.51
N GLY A 250 -12.97 4.65 -7.85
CA GLY A 250 -13.33 5.98 -8.33
C GLY A 250 -13.95 6.86 -7.24
N ALA A 251 -13.58 6.69 -5.98
CA ALA A 251 -13.95 7.59 -4.90
C ALA A 251 -12.93 8.74 -4.75
N ALA A 252 -13.42 9.94 -4.47
CA ALA A 252 -12.58 11.04 -4.01
C ALA A 252 -11.98 10.64 -2.65
N THR A 253 -10.66 10.44 -2.61
CA THR A 253 -10.00 9.80 -1.46
C THR A 253 -9.18 10.80 -0.66
N PHE A 254 -9.52 10.93 0.62
CA PHE A 254 -8.91 11.87 1.56
C PHE A 254 -7.85 11.17 2.41
N ASN A 255 -6.68 11.78 2.52
CA ASN A 255 -5.63 11.39 3.46
C ASN A 255 -4.69 12.55 3.81
N ALA A 256 -3.78 12.32 4.77
CA ALA A 256 -2.83 13.33 5.25
C ALA A 256 -1.47 13.26 4.55
N ILE A 257 -1.36 12.70 3.35
CA ILE A 257 -0.06 12.50 2.69
C ILE A 257 0.88 13.70 2.84
N ASP A 258 2.08 13.47 3.34
CA ASP A 258 3.12 14.49 3.47
C ASP A 258 4.08 14.51 2.25
N ALA A 259 4.92 15.53 2.19
CA ALA A 259 5.85 15.72 1.07
C ALA A 259 6.86 14.56 0.93
N GLN A 260 7.27 13.94 2.04
CA GLN A 260 8.21 12.83 2.01
C GLN A 260 7.56 11.56 1.48
N THR A 261 6.35 11.23 1.92
CA THR A 261 5.59 10.10 1.37
C THR A 261 5.25 10.32 -0.10
N ALA A 262 4.91 11.56 -0.50
CA ALA A 262 4.70 11.90 -1.90
C ALA A 262 5.98 11.69 -2.75
N ALA A 263 7.15 11.98 -2.20
CA ALA A 263 8.42 11.71 -2.87
C ALA A 263 8.66 10.20 -3.07
N PHE A 264 8.32 9.36 -2.09
CA PHE A 264 8.39 7.89 -2.24
C PHE A 264 7.39 7.37 -3.28
N LEU A 265 6.19 7.95 -3.31
CA LEU A 265 5.19 7.61 -4.32
C LEU A 265 5.70 7.97 -5.73
N ARG A 266 6.32 9.15 -5.89
CA ARG A 266 6.94 9.59 -7.14
C ARG A 266 8.06 8.64 -7.60
N GLU A 267 8.86 8.08 -6.71
CA GLU A 267 9.89 7.09 -7.06
C GLU A 267 9.29 5.84 -7.73
N ILE A 268 8.05 5.47 -7.36
CA ILE A 268 7.34 4.34 -7.96
C ILE A 268 6.70 4.74 -9.30
N THR A 269 6.08 5.90 -9.35
CA THR A 269 5.17 6.31 -10.44
C THR A 269 5.82 7.18 -11.51
N GLY A 270 6.92 7.86 -11.18
CA GLY A 270 7.56 8.84 -12.06
C GLY A 270 6.87 10.20 -12.10
N THR A 271 5.70 10.35 -11.49
CA THR A 271 4.96 11.63 -11.46
C THR A 271 4.96 12.25 -10.06
N SER A 272 4.98 13.58 -10.00
CA SER A 272 4.78 14.33 -8.76
C SER A 272 3.30 14.46 -8.38
N GLU A 273 2.39 14.12 -9.28
CA GLU A 273 0.96 14.12 -9.03
C GLU A 273 0.55 12.88 -8.24
N HIS A 274 -0.44 13.03 -7.40
CA HIS A 274 -1.07 11.93 -6.67
C HIS A 274 -2.60 12.06 -6.67
N PRO A 275 -3.34 10.94 -6.57
CA PRO A 275 -4.80 10.94 -6.73
C PRO A 275 -5.56 11.41 -5.49
N PHE A 276 -4.86 11.69 -4.38
CA PHE A 276 -5.47 11.93 -3.08
C PHE A 276 -5.83 13.40 -2.88
N ILE A 277 -6.92 13.65 -2.16
CA ILE A 277 -7.24 14.95 -1.59
C ILE A 277 -6.52 15.05 -0.26
N LYS A 278 -5.48 15.90 -0.22
CA LYS A 278 -4.71 16.11 1.00
C LYS A 278 -5.52 16.91 2.01
N THR A 279 -5.68 16.35 3.20
CA THR A 279 -6.39 16.96 4.32
C THR A 279 -5.67 16.75 5.65
N SER A 280 -6.29 17.18 6.74
CA SER A 280 -5.90 16.90 8.13
C SER A 280 -7.15 16.87 8.99
N LEU A 281 -7.08 16.36 10.22
CA LEU A 281 -8.23 16.38 11.13
C LEU A 281 -8.84 17.79 11.31
N ALA A 282 -8.00 18.83 11.32
CA ALA A 282 -8.46 20.19 11.46
C ALA A 282 -9.26 20.72 10.26
N ARG A 283 -9.00 20.18 9.06
CA ARG A 283 -9.62 20.61 7.81
C ARG A 283 -10.71 19.68 7.30
N LEU A 284 -10.71 18.44 7.73
CA LEU A 284 -11.55 17.38 7.16
C LEU A 284 -13.04 17.75 7.14
N PHE A 285 -13.54 18.42 8.19
CA PHE A 285 -14.93 18.85 8.23
C PHE A 285 -15.26 19.84 7.09
N ASP A 286 -14.45 20.88 6.93
CA ASP A 286 -14.67 21.92 5.93
C ASP A 286 -14.44 21.39 4.51
N ASP A 287 -13.40 20.56 4.33
CA ASP A 287 -13.13 19.90 3.05
C ASP A 287 -14.30 18.99 2.63
N LEU A 288 -14.88 18.21 3.55
CA LEU A 288 -16.05 17.38 3.27
C LEU A 288 -17.28 18.22 2.95
N CYS A 289 -17.54 19.31 3.71
CA CYS A 289 -18.64 20.22 3.42
C CYS A 289 -18.54 20.79 2.00
N HIS A 290 -17.34 21.24 1.61
CA HIS A 290 -17.09 21.78 0.28
C HIS A 290 -17.50 20.77 -0.80
N TYR A 291 -17.00 19.54 -0.74
CA TYR A 291 -17.27 18.54 -1.78
C TYR A 291 -18.72 18.03 -1.78
N ILE A 292 -19.41 18.00 -0.63
CA ILE A 292 -20.84 17.65 -0.57
C ILE A 292 -21.69 18.75 -1.21
N GLU A 293 -21.26 20.00 -1.09
CA GLU A 293 -21.93 21.16 -1.69
C GLU A 293 -21.59 21.32 -3.19
N HIS A 294 -20.50 20.67 -3.68
CA HIS A 294 -20.04 20.72 -5.07
C HIS A 294 -19.93 19.29 -5.67
N PRO A 295 -21.06 18.62 -5.92
CA PRO A 295 -21.08 17.21 -6.33
C PRO A 295 -20.38 16.94 -7.67
N ASP A 296 -20.37 17.90 -8.59
CA ASP A 296 -19.71 17.75 -9.89
C ASP A 296 -18.18 17.74 -9.70
N GLU A 297 -17.65 18.59 -8.81
CA GLU A 297 -16.22 18.57 -8.47
C GLU A 297 -15.84 17.25 -7.76
N LEU A 298 -16.70 16.80 -6.84
CA LEU A 298 -16.53 15.51 -6.17
C LEU A 298 -16.45 14.34 -7.17
N ALA A 299 -17.40 14.30 -8.13
CA ALA A 299 -17.41 13.29 -9.17
C ALA A 299 -16.15 13.34 -10.05
N GLN A 300 -15.70 14.54 -10.42
CA GLN A 300 -14.49 14.73 -11.19
C GLN A 300 -13.24 14.27 -10.41
N ARG A 301 -13.15 14.52 -9.10
CA ARG A 301 -12.05 14.03 -8.25
C ARG A 301 -12.01 12.51 -8.21
N GLY A 302 -13.15 11.85 -8.07
CA GLY A 302 -13.23 10.38 -8.09
C GLY A 302 -12.80 9.80 -9.44
N LYS A 303 -13.24 10.40 -10.54
CA LYS A 303 -12.84 10.02 -11.90
C LYS A 303 -11.32 10.16 -12.11
N THR A 304 -10.77 11.33 -11.77
CA THR A 304 -9.33 11.59 -11.89
C THR A 304 -8.51 10.63 -11.02
N ALA A 305 -9.00 10.26 -9.82
CA ALA A 305 -8.34 9.29 -8.97
C ALA A 305 -8.29 7.91 -9.63
N ARG A 306 -9.36 7.45 -10.26
CA ARG A 306 -9.39 6.18 -10.99
C ARG A 306 -8.46 6.21 -12.22
N GLU A 307 -8.50 7.27 -13.02
CA GLU A 307 -7.63 7.45 -14.19
C GLU A 307 -6.15 7.43 -13.80
N TRP A 308 -5.81 8.05 -12.66
CA TRP A 308 -4.46 8.01 -12.10
C TRP A 308 -4.05 6.58 -11.72
N MET A 309 -4.94 5.81 -11.07
CA MET A 309 -4.67 4.42 -10.73
C MET A 309 -4.41 3.56 -11.98
N GLU A 310 -5.22 3.72 -13.02
CA GLU A 310 -5.06 3.00 -14.28
C GLU A 310 -3.75 3.34 -14.98
N ARG A 311 -3.32 4.59 -14.90
CA ARG A 311 -2.11 5.07 -15.55
C ARG A 311 -0.83 4.76 -14.80
N TYR A 312 -0.82 4.91 -13.48
CA TYR A 312 0.40 4.90 -12.68
C TYR A 312 0.47 3.75 -11.67
N TRP A 313 -0.66 3.10 -11.38
CA TRP A 313 -0.74 1.99 -10.41
C TRP A 313 -1.15 0.67 -11.05
N ASP A 314 -0.93 0.51 -12.34
CA ASP A 314 -1.24 -0.72 -13.06
C ASP A 314 -0.37 -1.88 -12.54
N PRO A 315 -0.98 -2.92 -11.93
CA PRO A 315 -0.25 -4.04 -11.37
C PRO A 315 0.55 -4.82 -12.41
N ARG A 316 0.11 -4.81 -13.69
CA ARG A 316 0.81 -5.45 -14.82
C ARG A 316 2.18 -4.83 -15.08
N VAL A 317 2.32 -3.54 -14.77
CA VAL A 317 3.58 -2.78 -14.90
C VAL A 317 4.39 -2.86 -13.61
N LEU A 318 3.74 -2.58 -12.47
CA LEU A 318 4.43 -2.44 -11.19
C LEU A 318 4.97 -3.76 -10.64
N VAL A 319 4.36 -4.89 -10.98
CA VAL A 319 4.84 -6.23 -10.59
C VAL A 319 6.25 -6.53 -11.11
N ARG A 320 6.68 -5.86 -12.18
CA ARG A 320 8.02 -6.01 -12.77
C ARG A 320 9.15 -5.67 -11.79
N ARG A 321 8.90 -4.73 -10.85
CA ARG A 321 9.88 -4.40 -9.79
C ARG A 321 10.16 -5.61 -8.90
N PHE A 322 9.14 -6.35 -8.55
CA PHE A 322 9.28 -7.57 -7.74
C PHE A 322 9.93 -8.69 -8.53
N ALA A 323 9.47 -8.95 -9.75
CA ALA A 323 10.08 -9.95 -10.62
C ALA A 323 11.58 -9.70 -10.79
N ARG A 324 11.98 -8.44 -11.05
CA ARG A 324 13.39 -8.05 -11.13
C ARG A 324 14.13 -8.32 -9.82
N ALA A 325 13.56 -7.97 -8.68
CA ALA A 325 14.18 -8.21 -7.38
C ALA A 325 14.41 -9.71 -7.14
N TYR A 326 13.49 -10.58 -7.55
CA TYR A 326 13.66 -12.03 -7.42
C TYR A 326 14.81 -12.55 -8.29
N TYR A 327 14.90 -12.13 -9.54
CA TYR A 327 16.03 -12.50 -10.41
C TYR A 327 17.35 -11.94 -9.90
N ASP A 328 17.37 -10.71 -9.42
CA ASP A 328 18.58 -10.09 -8.85
C ASP A 328 19.08 -10.90 -7.63
N VAL A 329 18.18 -11.32 -6.74
CA VAL A 329 18.55 -12.15 -5.58
C VAL A 329 19.04 -13.52 -6.01
N LEU A 330 18.36 -14.15 -6.96
CA LEU A 330 18.71 -15.49 -7.44
C LEU A 330 20.05 -15.52 -8.18
N LEU A 331 20.32 -14.52 -9.02
CA LEU A 331 21.49 -14.49 -9.90
C LEU A 331 22.69 -13.78 -9.31
N LEU A 332 22.48 -12.78 -8.45
CA LEU A 332 23.53 -11.89 -7.92
C LEU A 332 23.65 -11.95 -6.39
N GLY A 333 22.68 -12.55 -5.69
CA GLY A 333 22.60 -12.50 -4.24
C GLY A 333 22.27 -11.12 -3.65
N LYS A 334 21.90 -10.13 -4.48
CA LYS A 334 21.60 -8.75 -4.07
C LYS A 334 20.57 -8.12 -5.01
N ILE A 335 19.87 -7.07 -4.55
CA ILE A 335 18.91 -6.30 -5.36
C ILE A 335 19.61 -5.03 -5.89
N ARG A 336 19.68 -4.90 -7.21
CA ARG A 336 20.18 -3.70 -7.85
C ARG A 336 19.24 -2.50 -7.67
N PRO A 337 19.72 -1.27 -7.79
CA PRO A 337 18.83 -0.10 -7.88
C PRO A 337 17.80 -0.28 -9.00
N PHE A 338 16.55 0.07 -8.72
CA PHE A 338 15.53 0.07 -9.76
C PHE A 338 15.77 1.24 -10.73
N PRO A 339 15.53 1.05 -12.03
CA PRO A 339 15.56 2.17 -12.96
C PRO A 339 14.51 3.20 -12.58
N ALA A 340 14.79 4.46 -12.89
CA ALA A 340 13.77 5.49 -12.82
C ALA A 340 12.54 5.05 -13.63
N PRO A 341 11.32 5.34 -13.19
CA PRO A 341 10.12 5.10 -13.99
C PRO A 341 10.28 5.84 -15.33
N ALA A 342 9.92 5.17 -16.43
CA ALA A 342 9.85 5.86 -17.72
C ALA A 342 8.85 7.02 -17.58
N GLU A 343 9.21 8.18 -18.13
CA GLU A 343 8.25 9.27 -18.25
C GLU A 343 6.99 8.75 -18.96
N PRO A 344 5.80 8.96 -18.40
CA PRO A 344 4.59 8.59 -19.10
C PRO A 344 4.53 9.37 -20.41
N PRO A 345 4.05 8.75 -21.51
CA PRO A 345 3.93 9.45 -22.77
C PRO A 345 3.17 10.77 -22.58
N PRO A 346 3.60 11.86 -23.25
CA PRO A 346 2.94 13.15 -23.12
C PRO A 346 1.46 12.97 -23.42
N VAL A 347 0.63 13.57 -22.58
CA VAL A 347 -0.83 13.63 -22.82
C VAL A 347 -0.97 14.41 -24.12
N THR A 348 -1.32 13.75 -25.21
CA THR A 348 -1.69 14.45 -26.44
C THR A 348 -2.88 15.33 -26.08
N ALA A 349 -2.66 16.64 -26.13
CA ALA A 349 -3.65 17.65 -25.84
C ALA A 349 -4.76 17.63 -26.92
N ASN A 350 -5.71 16.71 -26.75
CA ASN A 350 -7.03 16.81 -27.34
C ASN A 350 -8.02 16.96 -26.20
N GLY A 351 -8.20 18.18 -25.78
CA GLY A 351 -9.15 18.56 -24.73
C GLY A 351 -8.54 19.57 -23.76
N SER A 352 -8.51 20.83 -24.19
CA SER A 352 -8.18 21.97 -23.34
C SER A 352 -9.17 22.05 -22.17
N ALA A 353 -8.70 21.68 -20.97
CA ALA A 353 -9.26 22.18 -19.73
C ALA A 353 -8.09 22.68 -18.90
N SER A 354 -7.98 24.00 -18.79
CA SER A 354 -7.08 24.68 -17.88
C SER A 354 -7.29 24.18 -16.45
N ALA A 355 -6.20 23.82 -15.78
CA ALA A 355 -6.22 23.51 -14.37
C ALA A 355 -6.78 24.72 -13.59
N PRO A 356 -7.73 24.52 -12.65
CA PRO A 356 -8.16 25.62 -11.80
C PRO A 356 -7.01 26.01 -10.87
N ASP A 357 -6.73 27.31 -10.84
CA ASP A 357 -5.78 27.97 -9.94
C ASP A 357 -6.00 27.52 -8.48
N GLN A 358 -4.92 27.12 -7.83
CA GLN A 358 -4.95 26.86 -6.40
C GLN A 358 -5.20 28.18 -5.65
N PRO A 359 -6.16 28.26 -4.74
CA PRO A 359 -6.37 29.48 -3.96
C PRO A 359 -5.14 29.77 -3.10
N HIS A 360 -4.67 31.01 -3.20
CA HIS A 360 -3.52 31.56 -2.50
C HIS A 360 -3.46 31.19 -1.02
N ALA A 361 -2.38 30.52 -0.62
CA ALA A 361 -2.03 30.28 0.78
C ALA A 361 -1.89 31.64 1.52
N ARG A 362 -2.83 31.95 2.38
CA ARG A 362 -2.64 32.98 3.40
C ARG A 362 -1.56 32.51 4.37
N ARG A 363 -0.54 33.33 4.57
CA ARG A 363 0.51 33.11 5.59
C ARG A 363 -0.15 32.92 6.95
N VAL A 364 -0.05 31.72 7.52
CA VAL A 364 -0.37 31.45 8.91
C VAL A 364 0.93 31.44 9.70
N ALA A 365 0.89 32.14 10.82
CA ALA A 365 1.99 32.38 11.74
C ALA A 365 2.60 31.04 12.29
N ALA A 366 3.88 31.13 12.66
CA ALA A 366 4.71 30.03 13.13
C ALA A 366 4.05 29.15 14.20
N ALA A 367 4.12 27.83 13.99
CA ALA A 367 3.70 26.82 14.96
C ALA A 367 4.67 26.75 16.17
N PRO A 368 4.17 26.43 17.38
CA PRO A 368 5.01 26.31 18.56
C PRO A 368 5.88 25.03 18.51
N ARG A 369 7.12 25.17 18.96
CA ARG A 369 8.11 24.09 19.09
C ARG A 369 7.64 23.05 20.13
N TRP A 370 7.43 21.82 19.68
CA TRP A 370 7.36 20.64 20.53
C TRP A 370 8.65 19.83 20.36
N ALA A 371 9.55 19.93 21.28
CA ALA A 371 10.68 19.03 21.43
C ALA A 371 10.83 18.69 22.92
N ALA A 372 10.35 17.50 23.29
CA ALA A 372 10.81 16.82 24.50
C ALA A 372 10.90 15.31 24.19
N PRO A 373 12.03 14.64 24.50
CA PRO A 373 12.18 13.23 24.23
C PRO A 373 11.41 12.40 25.24
N VAL A 374 10.53 11.53 24.75
CA VAL A 374 9.83 10.53 25.56
C VAL A 374 10.83 9.41 25.88
N ARG A 375 11.12 9.21 27.17
CA ARG A 375 11.82 8.04 27.67
C ARG A 375 10.96 6.79 27.47
N THR A 376 11.47 5.83 26.74
CA THR A 376 10.85 4.51 26.59
C THR A 376 11.15 3.65 27.80
N ALA A 377 10.11 3.19 28.50
CA ALA A 377 10.21 2.11 29.47
C ALA A 377 10.23 0.74 28.74
N PRO A 378 10.94 -0.26 29.26
CA PRO A 378 11.05 -1.56 28.60
C PRO A 378 9.75 -2.36 28.73
N PHE A 379 9.34 -2.96 27.62
CA PHE A 379 8.19 -3.85 27.52
C PHE A 379 8.54 -5.19 28.16
N ARG A 380 7.79 -5.59 29.19
CA ARG A 380 7.81 -6.97 29.74
C ARG A 380 6.89 -7.82 28.85
N ALA A 381 7.42 -8.94 28.40
CA ALA A 381 6.68 -10.01 27.76
C ALA A 381 6.02 -10.85 28.89
N ASP A 382 4.70 -11.00 28.81
CA ASP A 382 3.93 -12.11 29.33
C ASP A 382 3.11 -12.71 28.19
#